data_8f713e89ed96061d5ddfa561e23a6cbb
#
_entry.id   8f713e89ed96061d5ddfa561e23a6cbb
#
_cell.length_a   1.000
_cell.length_b   1.000
_cell.length_c   1.000
_cell.angle_alpha   90.00
_cell.angle_beta   90.00
_cell.angle_gamma   90.00
#
_symmetry.space_group_name_H-M   'P 1'
#
loop_
_entity.id
_entity.type
_entity.pdbx_description
1 polymer ?
#
loop_
_entity_poly.entity_id
_entity_poly.type
_entity_poly.pdbx_seq_one_letter_code
_entity_poly.pdbx_strand_id
1 'polypeptide(L)'
;GFKNDSFTSFSPHIQWVVTIFMILFGVNFNAYFLLLLRKFNRVISEEVRGYFLVILAAVGIITVNIYSLYNSVGEALRQAAFQVGSIITTTGFSSCDFDLWPTLSKEILVVLMLIGACAGSTGGGIKVSRLLILGKTLGKELKQALHPQVVAPVRMDGKLLNHETIRTTNVLDRKS
;
A
#
# COMPACT_ATOMS: atom_id res chain seq x y z
N GLY A 1 9.51 -12.90 4.45
CA GLY A 1 9.62 -14.27 3.92
C GLY A 1 10.99 -14.87 4.15
N PHE A 2 11.09 -16.19 4.08
CA PHE A 2 12.36 -16.91 4.24
C PHE A 2 12.81 -17.47 2.91
N LYS A 3 14.06 -17.22 2.55
CA LYS A 3 14.71 -17.76 1.35
C LYS A 3 16.23 -17.82 1.56
N ASN A 4 16.88 -18.82 0.97
CA ASN A 4 18.33 -19.02 1.08
C ASN A 4 19.14 -18.09 0.16
N ASP A 5 18.48 -17.46 -0.85
CA ASP A 5 19.14 -16.60 -1.83
C ASP A 5 18.19 -15.49 -2.31
N SER A 6 18.72 -14.39 -2.89
CA SER A 6 17.91 -13.31 -3.45
C SER A 6 17.21 -13.72 -4.76
N PHE A 7 16.13 -13.04 -5.13
CA PHE A 7 15.45 -13.29 -6.41
C PHE A 7 16.21 -12.72 -7.63
N THR A 8 17.41 -12.19 -7.44
CA THR A 8 18.28 -11.65 -8.51
C THR A 8 18.63 -12.69 -9.56
N SER A 9 18.85 -13.95 -9.13
CA SER A 9 19.21 -15.07 -10.01
C SER A 9 18.04 -15.72 -10.76
N PHE A 10 16.79 -15.31 -10.45
CA PHE A 10 15.60 -15.89 -11.05
C PHE A 10 15.19 -15.21 -12.35
N SER A 11 14.55 -15.98 -13.24
CA SER A 11 14.05 -15.47 -14.50
C SER A 11 13.02 -14.34 -14.30
N PRO A 12 12.92 -13.41 -15.27
CA PRO A 12 11.93 -12.32 -15.21
C PRO A 12 10.49 -12.79 -14.99
N HIS A 13 10.13 -13.93 -15.55
CA HIS A 13 8.78 -14.51 -15.39
C HIS A 13 8.50 -14.92 -13.94
N ILE A 14 9.46 -15.54 -13.26
CA ILE A 14 9.33 -15.94 -11.86
C ILE A 14 9.21 -14.69 -10.97
N GLN A 15 10.00 -13.65 -11.24
CA GLN A 15 9.91 -12.39 -10.50
C GLN A 15 8.51 -11.76 -10.63
N TRP A 16 7.91 -11.75 -11.84
CA TRP A 16 6.55 -11.25 -12.05
C TRP A 16 5.51 -12.08 -11.31
N VAL A 17 5.60 -13.41 -11.37
CA VAL A 17 4.67 -14.30 -10.65
C VAL A 17 4.73 -14.01 -9.15
N VAL A 18 5.93 -13.94 -8.57
CA VAL A 18 6.11 -13.64 -7.15
C VAL A 18 5.55 -12.26 -6.81
N THR A 19 5.82 -11.23 -7.63
CA THR A 19 5.30 -9.87 -7.43
C THR A 19 3.78 -9.87 -7.37
N ILE A 20 3.11 -10.52 -8.32
CA ILE A 20 1.65 -10.59 -8.39
C ILE A 20 1.09 -11.25 -7.12
N PHE A 21 1.67 -12.39 -6.71
CA PHE A 21 1.22 -13.08 -5.50
C PHE A 21 1.46 -12.24 -4.24
N MET A 22 2.62 -11.57 -4.09
CA MET A 22 2.87 -10.66 -2.98
C MET A 22 1.79 -9.57 -2.89
N ILE A 23 1.49 -8.89 -4.01
CA ILE A 23 0.47 -7.84 -4.07
C ILE A 23 -0.92 -8.40 -3.74
N LEU A 24 -1.27 -9.57 -4.28
CA LEU A 24 -2.56 -10.21 -3.98
C LEU A 24 -2.70 -10.53 -2.50
N PHE A 25 -1.72 -11.16 -1.87
CA PHE A 25 -1.77 -11.47 -0.43
C PHE A 25 -1.77 -10.22 0.47
N GLY A 26 -1.39 -9.06 -0.04
CA GLY A 26 -1.57 -7.77 0.62
C GLY A 26 -3.01 -7.25 0.64
N VAL A 27 -3.91 -7.84 -0.16
CA VAL A 27 -5.35 -7.49 -0.15
C VAL A 27 -6.05 -8.15 1.04
N ASN A 28 -7.10 -7.51 1.54
CA ASN A 28 -7.93 -8.02 2.63
C ASN A 28 -8.58 -9.37 2.26
N PHE A 29 -8.46 -10.38 3.11
CA PHE A 29 -9.06 -11.70 2.90
C PHE A 29 -10.59 -11.67 2.75
N ASN A 30 -11.26 -10.69 3.38
CA ASN A 30 -12.69 -10.49 3.20
C ASN A 30 -13.07 -10.16 1.76
N ALA A 31 -12.19 -9.48 1.01
CA ALA A 31 -12.40 -9.21 -0.41
C ALA A 31 -12.44 -10.50 -1.22
N TYR A 32 -11.57 -11.47 -0.92
CA TYR A 32 -11.59 -12.79 -1.56
C TYR A 32 -12.84 -13.60 -1.24
N PHE A 33 -13.30 -13.54 0.02
CA PHE A 33 -14.57 -14.18 0.40
C PHE A 33 -15.76 -13.57 -0.35
N LEU A 34 -15.81 -12.25 -0.49
CA LEU A 34 -16.83 -11.56 -1.27
C LEU A 34 -16.75 -11.89 -2.78
N LEU A 35 -15.54 -12.11 -3.29
CA LEU A 35 -15.33 -12.56 -4.67
C LEU A 35 -15.93 -13.96 -4.89
N LEU A 36 -15.69 -14.90 -3.97
CA LEU A 36 -16.30 -16.24 -3.98
C LEU A 36 -17.82 -16.19 -3.96
N LEU A 37 -18.40 -15.26 -3.19
CA LEU A 37 -19.84 -15.02 -3.11
C LEU A 37 -20.39 -14.24 -4.33
N ARG A 38 -19.58 -13.96 -5.36
CA ARG A 38 -19.92 -13.19 -6.56
C ARG A 38 -20.50 -11.78 -6.28
N LYS A 39 -20.16 -11.19 -5.14
CA LYS A 39 -20.56 -9.83 -4.76
C LYS A 39 -19.53 -8.78 -5.19
N PHE A 40 -19.26 -8.70 -6.50
CA PHE A 40 -18.20 -7.87 -7.08
C PHE A 40 -18.26 -6.40 -6.67
N ASN A 41 -19.44 -5.82 -6.51
CA ASN A 41 -19.61 -4.42 -6.11
C ASN A 41 -19.08 -4.10 -4.70
N ARG A 42 -18.87 -5.12 -3.85
CA ARG A 42 -18.35 -4.97 -2.48
C ARG A 42 -16.89 -5.39 -2.34
N VAL A 43 -16.33 -6.03 -3.36
CA VAL A 43 -14.92 -6.46 -3.36
C VAL A 43 -13.99 -5.25 -3.43
N ILE A 44 -14.36 -4.24 -4.25
CA ILE A 44 -13.58 -3.03 -4.45
C ILE A 44 -13.98 -1.99 -3.39
N SER A 45 -13.56 -2.22 -2.15
CA SER A 45 -13.70 -1.26 -1.06
C SER A 45 -12.79 -0.04 -1.26
N GLU A 46 -13.05 1.05 -0.55
CA GLU A 46 -12.18 2.23 -0.56
C GLU A 46 -10.74 1.88 -0.15
N GLU A 47 -10.58 0.95 0.78
CA GLU A 47 -9.28 0.45 1.23
C GLU A 47 -8.52 -0.26 0.10
N VAL A 48 -9.17 -1.17 -0.63
CA VAL A 48 -8.56 -1.90 -1.75
C VAL A 48 -8.17 -0.94 -2.87
N ARG A 49 -9.02 0.05 -3.17
CA ARG A 49 -8.68 1.11 -4.13
C ARG A 49 -7.47 1.93 -3.68
N GLY A 50 -7.44 2.34 -2.42
CA GLY A 50 -6.31 3.09 -1.84
C GLY A 50 -5.02 2.29 -1.91
N TYR A 51 -5.07 1.00 -1.58
CA TYR A 51 -3.93 0.10 -1.64
C TYR A 51 -3.34 0.00 -3.07
N PHE A 52 -4.17 -0.28 -4.07
CA PHE A 52 -3.71 -0.33 -5.46
C PHE A 52 -3.22 1.03 -5.98
N LEU A 53 -3.86 2.11 -5.57
CA LEU A 53 -3.44 3.46 -5.96
C LEU A 53 -2.05 3.79 -5.40
N VAL A 54 -1.79 3.47 -4.15
CA VAL A 54 -0.46 3.66 -3.51
C VAL A 54 0.60 2.83 -4.24
N ILE A 55 0.31 1.56 -4.55
CA ILE A 55 1.24 0.70 -5.30
C ILE A 55 1.53 1.28 -6.68
N LEU A 56 0.49 1.63 -7.44
CA LEU A 56 0.65 2.14 -8.80
C LEU A 56 1.43 3.46 -8.81
N ALA A 57 1.12 4.37 -7.89
CA ALA A 57 1.84 5.63 -7.76
C ALA A 57 3.32 5.40 -7.41
N ALA A 58 3.61 4.56 -6.43
CA ALA A 58 4.97 4.24 -6.01
C ALA A 58 5.76 3.55 -7.14
N VAL A 59 5.19 2.53 -7.78
CA VAL A 59 5.82 1.84 -8.91
C VAL A 59 6.08 2.81 -10.06
N GLY A 60 5.13 3.68 -10.39
CA GLY A 60 5.29 4.67 -11.47
C GLY A 60 6.42 5.66 -11.17
N ILE A 61 6.42 6.27 -9.98
CA ILE A 61 7.45 7.26 -9.59
C ILE A 61 8.83 6.59 -9.54
N ILE A 62 8.95 5.43 -8.90
CA ILE A 62 10.22 4.71 -8.81
C ILE A 62 10.70 4.30 -10.19
N THR A 63 9.84 3.75 -11.06
CA THR A 63 10.23 3.35 -12.43
C THR A 63 10.83 4.52 -13.21
N VAL A 64 10.19 5.70 -13.18
CA VAL A 64 10.70 6.90 -13.83
C VAL A 64 12.04 7.34 -13.24
N ASN A 65 12.21 7.19 -11.94
CA ASN A 65 13.42 7.62 -11.24
C ASN A 65 14.62 6.69 -11.47
N ILE A 66 14.37 5.38 -11.67
CA ILE A 66 15.44 4.37 -11.85
C ILE A 66 15.64 3.92 -13.30
N TYR A 67 14.82 4.40 -14.27
CA TYR A 67 14.89 3.87 -15.63
C TYR A 67 16.26 4.02 -16.28
N SER A 68 17.02 5.06 -15.91
CA SER A 68 18.36 5.31 -16.41
C SER A 68 19.43 4.32 -15.91
N LEU A 69 19.12 3.57 -14.86
CA LEU A 69 20.01 2.54 -14.30
C LEU A 69 19.84 1.17 -14.98
N TYR A 70 18.79 1.00 -15.78
CA TYR A 70 18.44 -0.25 -16.44
C TYR A 70 18.41 -0.10 -17.97
N ASN A 71 18.60 -1.21 -18.68
CA ASN A 71 18.66 -1.21 -20.14
C ASN A 71 17.28 -1.04 -20.80
N SER A 72 16.19 -1.27 -20.07
CA SER A 72 14.83 -1.09 -20.58
C SER A 72 13.85 -0.61 -19.51
N VAL A 73 12.83 0.13 -19.95
CA VAL A 73 11.72 0.54 -19.07
C VAL A 73 11.00 -0.66 -18.45
N GLY A 74 10.87 -1.75 -19.20
CA GLY A 74 10.26 -2.99 -18.72
C GLY A 74 11.04 -3.64 -17.57
N GLU A 75 12.36 -3.57 -17.61
CA GLU A 75 13.21 -4.05 -16.52
C GLU A 75 13.11 -3.15 -15.30
N ALA A 76 13.19 -1.84 -15.46
CA ALA A 76 12.97 -0.88 -14.37
C ALA A 76 11.60 -1.05 -13.72
N LEU A 77 10.55 -1.22 -14.50
CA LEU A 77 9.19 -1.47 -14.03
C LEU A 77 9.10 -2.77 -13.21
N ARG A 78 9.72 -3.85 -13.69
CA ARG A 78 9.74 -5.14 -12.98
C ARG A 78 10.42 -5.00 -11.62
N GLN A 79 11.59 -4.37 -11.57
CA GLN A 79 12.33 -4.21 -10.33
C GLN A 79 11.60 -3.28 -9.36
N ALA A 80 11.04 -2.18 -9.84
CA ALA A 80 10.22 -1.28 -9.04
C ALA A 80 8.99 -2.01 -8.45
N ALA A 81 8.24 -2.73 -9.29
CA ALA A 81 7.05 -3.47 -8.86
C ALA A 81 7.38 -4.56 -7.84
N PHE A 82 8.49 -5.27 -8.03
CA PHE A 82 8.94 -6.32 -7.09
C PHE A 82 9.28 -5.72 -5.73
N GLN A 83 10.09 -4.65 -5.68
CA GLN A 83 10.49 -4.02 -4.42
C GLN A 83 9.30 -3.37 -3.71
N VAL A 84 8.46 -2.63 -4.44
CA VAL A 84 7.24 -2.04 -3.87
C VAL A 84 6.32 -3.12 -3.30
N GLY A 85 6.07 -4.19 -4.07
CA GLY A 85 5.24 -5.31 -3.62
C GLY A 85 5.82 -5.96 -2.36
N SER A 86 7.12 -6.24 -2.35
CA SER A 86 7.81 -6.87 -1.22
C SER A 86 7.75 -6.04 0.05
N ILE A 87 7.94 -4.73 -0.05
CA ILE A 87 8.00 -3.83 1.10
C ILE A 87 6.61 -3.53 1.65
N ILE A 88 5.64 -3.15 0.81
CA ILE A 88 4.29 -2.80 1.28
C ILE A 88 3.57 -3.99 1.92
N THR A 89 3.86 -5.21 1.45
CA THR A 89 3.29 -6.44 2.02
C THR A 89 4.12 -7.03 3.15
N THR A 90 5.23 -6.40 3.50
CA THR A 90 6.19 -6.87 4.51
C THR A 90 6.72 -8.27 4.25
N THR A 91 6.84 -8.66 2.97
CA THR A 91 7.37 -9.96 2.56
C THR A 91 8.89 -10.04 2.75
N GLY A 92 9.61 -8.95 2.44
CA GLY A 92 11.06 -8.83 2.66
C GLY A 92 11.92 -9.57 1.63
N PHE A 93 11.37 -9.93 0.45
CA PHE A 93 12.15 -10.46 -0.65
C PHE A 93 12.82 -9.32 -1.43
N SER A 94 14.01 -9.58 -1.99
CA SER A 94 14.73 -8.65 -2.85
C SER A 94 15.06 -9.30 -4.19
N SER A 95 14.88 -8.56 -5.28
CA SER A 95 15.25 -8.96 -6.65
C SER A 95 16.45 -8.21 -7.19
N CYS A 96 16.87 -7.13 -6.54
CA CYS A 96 18.03 -6.33 -6.90
C CYS A 96 18.61 -5.64 -5.67
N ASP A 97 19.80 -5.10 -5.81
CA ASP A 97 20.40 -4.22 -4.82
C ASP A 97 19.83 -2.81 -5.00
N PHE A 98 18.86 -2.44 -4.15
CA PHE A 98 18.23 -1.12 -4.17
C PHE A 98 19.05 -0.05 -3.46
N ASP A 99 20.18 -0.39 -2.83
CA ASP A 99 21.09 0.60 -2.24
C ASP A 99 21.73 1.48 -3.30
N LEU A 100 21.81 0.98 -4.53
CA LEU A 100 22.28 1.73 -5.71
C LEU A 100 21.24 2.68 -6.30
N TRP A 101 19.99 2.63 -5.81
CA TRP A 101 18.92 3.46 -6.34
C TRP A 101 19.03 4.91 -5.85
N PRO A 102 18.49 5.88 -6.63
CA PRO A 102 18.45 7.28 -6.21
C PRO A 102 17.73 7.46 -4.87
N THR A 103 18.12 8.47 -4.10
CA THR A 103 17.61 8.75 -2.76
C THR A 103 16.07 8.81 -2.71
N LEU A 104 15.44 9.47 -3.69
CA LEU A 104 13.98 9.56 -3.77
C LEU A 104 13.31 8.17 -3.79
N SER A 105 13.82 7.23 -4.58
CA SER A 105 13.27 5.87 -4.63
C SER A 105 13.40 5.15 -3.29
N LYS A 106 14.52 5.31 -2.60
CA LYS A 106 14.74 4.74 -1.25
C LYS A 106 13.80 5.36 -0.22
N GLU A 107 13.60 6.67 -0.24
CA GLU A 107 12.67 7.35 0.66
C GLU A 107 11.22 6.88 0.45
N ILE A 108 10.80 6.69 -0.81
CA ILE A 108 9.48 6.12 -1.11
C ILE A 108 9.34 4.71 -0.52
N LEU A 109 10.36 3.86 -0.65
CA LEU A 109 10.35 2.52 -0.06
C LEU A 109 10.24 2.57 1.48
N VAL A 110 10.93 3.50 2.13
CA VAL A 110 10.82 3.71 3.60
C VAL A 110 9.40 4.14 3.98
N VAL A 111 8.80 5.07 3.24
CA VAL A 111 7.40 5.49 3.47
C VAL A 111 6.44 4.31 3.28
N LEU A 112 6.63 3.48 2.26
CA LEU A 112 5.82 2.28 2.03
C LEU A 112 5.96 1.24 3.15
N MET A 113 7.14 1.12 3.74
CA MET A 113 7.38 0.24 4.88
C MET A 113 6.53 0.64 6.10
N LEU A 114 6.28 1.95 6.29
CA LEU A 114 5.40 2.45 7.35
C LEU A 114 3.92 2.24 7.02
N ILE A 115 3.51 2.44 5.76
CA ILE A 115 2.11 2.36 5.32
C ILE A 115 1.56 0.94 5.44
N GLY A 116 2.33 -0.09 5.05
CA GLY A 116 1.88 -1.48 5.09
C GLY A 116 0.72 -1.80 4.13
N ALA A 117 0.12 -2.98 4.29
CA ALA A 117 -0.95 -3.51 3.42
C ALA A 117 -2.35 -3.28 3.98
N CYS A 118 -3.39 -3.89 3.35
CA CYS A 118 -4.79 -3.79 3.80
C CYS A 118 -5.01 -4.39 5.20
N ALA A 119 -6.00 -3.90 5.93
CA ALA A 119 -6.47 -4.52 7.16
C ALA A 119 -7.04 -5.93 6.87
N GLY A 120 -6.72 -6.91 7.71
CA GLY A 120 -7.11 -8.31 7.47
C GLY A 120 -6.38 -8.98 6.31
N SER A 121 -5.18 -8.50 5.96
CA SER A 121 -4.20 -9.17 5.10
C SER A 121 -3.05 -9.76 5.92
N THR A 122 -2.11 -10.44 5.25
CA THR A 122 -0.89 -10.98 5.89
C THR A 122 0.17 -9.93 6.17
N GLY A 123 0.07 -8.73 5.60
CA GLY A 123 1.06 -7.66 5.74
C GLY A 123 1.08 -7.04 7.14
N GLY A 124 2.23 -6.52 7.56
CA GLY A 124 2.44 -5.73 8.78
C GLY A 124 2.19 -4.23 8.57
N GLY A 125 2.72 -3.39 9.46
CA GLY A 125 2.70 -1.92 9.35
C GLY A 125 1.38 -1.25 9.69
N ILE A 126 1.33 0.08 9.48
CA ILE A 126 0.12 0.89 9.60
C ILE A 126 -0.79 0.56 8.41
N LYS A 127 -1.97 0.05 8.68
CA LYS A 127 -2.86 -0.40 7.60
C LYS A 127 -3.34 0.77 6.74
N VAL A 128 -3.48 0.52 5.43
CA VAL A 128 -4.00 1.51 4.46
C VAL A 128 -5.33 2.11 4.91
N SER A 129 -6.21 1.32 5.54
CA SER A 129 -7.47 1.80 6.11
C SER A 129 -7.28 2.92 7.14
N ARG A 130 -6.27 2.80 8.02
CA ARG A 130 -5.98 3.84 9.02
C ARG A 130 -5.47 5.11 8.38
N LEU A 131 -4.58 4.99 7.38
CA LEU A 131 -4.09 6.13 6.61
C LEU A 131 -5.24 6.88 5.91
N LEU A 132 -6.18 6.14 5.30
CA LEU A 132 -7.36 6.72 4.67
C LEU A 132 -8.27 7.43 5.67
N ILE A 133 -8.50 6.84 6.86
CA ILE A 133 -9.29 7.46 7.93
C ILE A 133 -8.60 8.74 8.40
N LEU A 134 -7.30 8.69 8.65
CA LEU A 134 -6.51 9.85 9.08
C LEU A 134 -6.58 10.98 8.05
N GLY A 135 -6.36 10.68 6.77
CA GLY A 135 -6.46 11.67 5.68
C GLY A 135 -7.84 12.29 5.57
N LYS A 136 -8.91 11.49 5.71
CA LYS A 136 -10.29 12.01 5.72
C LYS A 136 -10.58 12.87 6.95
N THR A 137 -10.05 12.50 8.12
CA THR A 137 -10.20 13.26 9.36
C THR A 137 -9.49 14.61 9.27
N LEU A 138 -8.24 14.62 8.79
CA LEU A 138 -7.50 15.85 8.55
C LEU A 138 -8.20 16.76 7.53
N GLY A 139 -8.68 16.21 6.42
CA GLY A 139 -9.44 16.96 5.43
C GLY A 139 -10.73 17.55 6.00
N LYS A 140 -11.41 16.85 6.92
CA LYS A 140 -12.56 17.35 7.65
C LYS A 140 -12.18 18.50 8.59
N GLU A 141 -11.13 18.34 9.38
CA GLU A 141 -10.66 19.36 10.33
C GLU A 141 -10.25 20.65 9.60
N LEU A 142 -9.51 20.51 8.49
CA LEU A 142 -9.17 21.66 7.63
C LEU A 142 -10.41 22.37 7.08
N LYS A 143 -11.41 21.57 6.63
CA LYS A 143 -12.65 22.14 6.12
C LYS A 143 -13.48 22.83 7.19
N GLN A 144 -13.50 22.29 8.42
CA GLN A 144 -14.13 22.94 9.57
C GLN A 144 -13.39 24.20 10.04
N ALA A 145 -12.05 24.22 9.95
CA ALA A 145 -11.27 25.41 10.26
C ALA A 145 -11.55 26.56 9.27
N LEU A 146 -11.78 26.22 7.99
CA LEU A 146 -12.13 27.21 6.95
C LEU A 146 -13.62 27.63 6.98
N HIS A 147 -14.51 26.71 7.39
CA HIS A 147 -15.95 26.89 7.43
C HIS A 147 -16.55 26.29 8.72
N PRO A 148 -16.56 27.01 9.86
CA PRO A 148 -16.93 26.46 11.17
C PRO A 148 -18.36 25.91 11.27
N GLN A 149 -19.26 26.31 10.38
CA GLN A 149 -20.67 25.88 10.39
C GLN A 149 -20.94 24.58 9.65
N VAL A 150 -19.94 23.96 9.00
CA VAL A 150 -20.11 22.74 8.23
C VAL A 150 -19.85 21.51 9.12
N VAL A 151 -20.91 20.79 9.48
CA VAL A 151 -20.80 19.48 10.14
C VAL A 151 -20.57 18.42 9.05
N ALA A 152 -19.32 18.03 8.83
CA ALA A 152 -18.97 16.98 7.86
C ALA A 152 -18.68 15.66 8.59
N PRO A 153 -19.56 14.63 8.49
CA PRO A 153 -19.28 13.31 9.06
C PRO A 153 -18.22 12.58 8.25
N VAL A 154 -17.29 11.89 8.91
CA VAL A 154 -16.31 11.02 8.25
C VAL A 154 -17.00 9.71 7.88
N ARG A 155 -16.93 9.32 6.60
CA ARG A 155 -17.49 8.08 6.07
C ARG A 155 -16.41 7.21 5.45
N MET A 156 -16.53 5.91 5.62
CA MET A 156 -15.72 4.90 4.94
C MET A 156 -16.64 3.81 4.39
N ASP A 157 -16.49 3.49 3.11
CA ASP A 157 -17.38 2.56 2.38
C ASP A 157 -18.89 2.87 2.55
N GLY A 158 -19.24 4.18 2.61
CA GLY A 158 -20.61 4.66 2.78
C GLY A 158 -21.17 4.58 4.21
N LYS A 159 -20.42 4.03 5.16
CA LYS A 159 -20.82 3.93 6.57
C LYS A 159 -20.23 5.10 7.37
N LEU A 160 -21.04 5.65 8.29
CA LEU A 160 -20.58 6.65 9.24
C LEU A 160 -19.59 6.00 10.22
N LEU A 161 -18.40 6.59 10.35
CA LEU A 161 -17.44 6.20 11.38
C LEU A 161 -17.89 6.81 12.73
N ASN A 162 -18.06 5.95 13.74
CA ASN A 162 -18.38 6.41 15.08
C ASN A 162 -17.18 7.17 15.68
N HIS A 163 -17.46 8.19 16.51
CA HIS A 163 -16.44 8.99 17.19
C HIS A 163 -15.43 8.14 17.97
N GLU A 164 -15.85 6.99 18.51
CA GLU A 164 -14.95 6.04 19.19
C GLU A 164 -13.94 5.40 18.24
N THR A 165 -14.34 5.01 17.04
CA THR A 165 -13.43 4.39 16.05
C THR A 165 -12.36 5.38 15.58
N ILE A 166 -12.73 6.64 15.36
CA ILE A 166 -11.81 7.73 15.00
C ILE A 166 -10.84 8.00 16.15
N ARG A 167 -11.35 8.04 17.38
CA ARG A 167 -10.55 8.31 18.58
C ARG A 167 -9.56 7.18 18.88
N THR A 168 -9.95 5.93 18.70
CA THR A 168 -9.10 4.76 18.90
C THR A 168 -7.97 4.71 17.87
N THR A 169 -8.25 5.10 16.63
CA THR A 169 -7.22 5.21 15.58
C THR A 169 -6.19 6.27 15.92
N ASN A 170 -6.63 7.44 16.42
CA ASN A 170 -5.73 8.55 16.79
C ASN A 170 -4.97 8.32 18.12
N VAL A 171 -5.51 7.52 19.04
CA VAL A 171 -4.88 7.23 20.34
C VAL A 171 -3.79 6.16 20.23
N LEU A 172 -3.91 5.22 19.31
CA LEU A 172 -2.88 4.21 19.06
C LEU A 172 -1.59 4.84 18.51
N ASP A 173 -1.69 5.94 17.74
CA ASP A 173 -0.53 6.70 17.25
C ASP A 173 0.19 7.51 18.36
N ARG A 174 -0.46 7.77 19.50
CA ARG A 174 0.16 8.48 20.63
C ARG A 174 0.86 7.56 21.64
N LYS A 175 0.70 6.24 21.52
CA LYS A 175 1.27 5.24 22.44
C LYS A 175 2.33 4.33 21.82
N SER A 176 2.72 4.60 20.55
CA SER A 176 3.79 3.87 19.87
C SER A 176 5.10 4.62 19.96
#